data_45ee705acd5bb4e0875b12d6decdc7d1
#
_entry.id   45ee705acd5bb4e0875b12d6decdc7d1
#
_cell.length_a   1.000
_cell.length_b   1.000
_cell.length_c   1.000
_cell.angle_alpha   90.00
_cell.angle_beta   90.00
_cell.angle_gamma   90.00
#
_symmetry.space_group_name_H-M   'P 1'
#
loop_
_entity.id
_entity.type
_entity.pdbx_description
1 polymer ?
#
loop_
_entity_poly.entity_id
_entity_poly.type
_entity_poly.pdbx_seq_one_letter_code
_entity_poly.pdbx_strand_id
1 'polypeptide(L)'
;MKKTMKALVLIVLSMLMCMTSISAYAAESDNQVMPRLSHMDGASFAFTADSSGGHIGATYTGYSASFVSAKLTVKVEKNFLWFFWNEVGTWTSTSTKLYGDFYHIMTLDGSGTYRATFTLEVTGKDGTVDIITDTLESNY
;
A
#
# COMPACT_ATOMS: atom_id res chain seq x y z
N MET A 1 9.43 -40.06 -40.34
CA MET A 1 9.60 -39.86 -38.87
C MET A 1 10.84 -39.03 -38.48
N LYS A 2 12.04 -39.24 -39.02
CA LYS A 2 13.24 -38.46 -38.62
C LYS A 2 13.19 -36.96 -39.00
N LYS A 3 12.50 -36.56 -40.06
CA LYS A 3 12.40 -35.14 -40.49
C LYS A 3 11.40 -34.33 -39.63
N THR A 4 10.30 -34.95 -39.23
CA THR A 4 9.29 -34.30 -38.36
C THR A 4 9.79 -34.08 -36.93
N MET A 5 10.62 -35.02 -36.42
CA MET A 5 11.20 -34.91 -35.10
C MET A 5 12.27 -33.78 -35.02
N LYS A 6 13.03 -33.56 -36.11
CA LYS A 6 13.98 -32.43 -36.17
C LYS A 6 13.28 -31.06 -36.21
N ALA A 7 12.15 -30.97 -36.93
CA ALA A 7 11.36 -29.76 -36.98
C ALA A 7 10.73 -29.41 -35.60
N LEU A 8 10.24 -30.41 -34.87
CA LEU A 8 9.70 -30.25 -33.54
C LEU A 8 10.74 -29.76 -32.53
N VAL A 9 11.94 -30.31 -32.56
CA VAL A 9 13.06 -29.91 -31.69
C VAL A 9 13.49 -28.46 -31.97
N LEU A 10 13.50 -28.03 -33.23
CA LEU A 10 13.82 -26.65 -33.60
C LEU A 10 12.79 -25.65 -33.12
N ILE A 11 11.50 -26.01 -33.18
CA ILE A 11 10.41 -25.15 -32.67
C ILE A 11 10.49 -25.00 -31.14
N VAL A 12 10.74 -26.09 -30.42
CA VAL A 12 10.89 -26.04 -28.96
C VAL A 12 12.14 -25.25 -28.56
N LEU A 13 13.24 -25.37 -29.30
CA LEU A 13 14.47 -24.62 -29.02
C LEU A 13 14.30 -23.12 -29.31
N SER A 14 13.52 -22.73 -30.34
CA SER A 14 13.22 -21.33 -30.64
C SER A 14 12.29 -20.71 -29.60
N MET A 15 11.32 -21.45 -29.05
CA MET A 15 10.49 -21.00 -27.93
C MET A 15 11.28 -20.81 -26.64
N LEU A 16 12.29 -21.66 -26.41
CA LEU A 16 13.13 -21.54 -25.21
C LEU A 16 14.04 -20.29 -25.26
N MET A 17 14.44 -19.84 -26.44
CA MET A 17 15.26 -18.63 -26.60
C MET A 17 14.46 -17.33 -26.48
N CYS A 18 13.14 -17.35 -26.64
CA CYS A 18 12.29 -16.18 -26.43
C CYS A 18 12.02 -15.86 -24.96
N MET A 19 12.36 -16.75 -24.02
CA MET A 19 12.15 -16.54 -22.58
C MET A 19 13.34 -15.91 -21.85
N THR A 20 14.42 -15.56 -22.54
CA THR A 20 15.62 -14.95 -21.90
C THR A 20 15.74 -13.45 -22.12
N SER A 21 14.69 -12.75 -22.56
CA SER A 21 14.64 -11.31 -22.35
C SER A 21 14.26 -11.04 -20.90
N ILE A 22 15.14 -11.34 -19.96
CA ILE A 22 15.13 -10.70 -18.66
C ILE A 22 15.46 -9.24 -18.97
N SER A 23 14.43 -8.44 -19.20
CA SER A 23 14.55 -7.02 -19.03
C SER A 23 15.02 -6.84 -17.58
N ALA A 24 16.31 -6.54 -17.41
CA ALA A 24 16.77 -5.93 -16.18
C ALA A 24 15.99 -4.62 -16.10
N TYR A 25 14.85 -4.65 -15.42
CA TYR A 25 14.30 -3.47 -14.83
C TYR A 25 15.37 -3.02 -13.85
N ALA A 26 16.24 -2.12 -14.32
CA ALA A 26 16.88 -1.22 -13.40
C ALA A 26 15.73 -0.68 -12.56
N ALA A 27 15.73 -0.99 -11.27
CA ALA A 27 14.91 -0.27 -10.33
C ALA A 27 15.34 1.19 -10.53
N GLU A 28 14.58 1.91 -11.34
CA GLU A 28 14.59 3.35 -11.28
C GLU A 28 14.27 3.61 -9.82
N SER A 29 15.29 4.06 -9.10
CA SER A 29 15.10 4.71 -7.82
C SER A 29 14.16 5.86 -8.17
N ASP A 30 12.87 5.59 -8.00
CA ASP A 30 11.86 6.61 -8.06
C ASP A 30 12.24 7.59 -6.96
N ASN A 31 12.98 8.62 -7.35
CA ASN A 31 13.09 9.84 -6.57
C ASN A 31 11.68 10.42 -6.59
N GLN A 32 10.77 9.79 -5.86
CA GLN A 32 9.53 10.41 -5.49
C GLN A 32 9.94 11.69 -4.79
N VAL A 33 9.82 12.79 -5.52
CA VAL A 33 9.83 14.11 -4.93
C VAL A 33 8.71 14.08 -3.93
N MET A 34 9.05 13.78 -2.66
CA MET A 34 8.07 13.82 -1.59
C MET A 34 7.39 15.18 -1.68
N PRO A 35 6.06 15.24 -1.86
CA PRO A 35 5.38 16.51 -1.88
C PRO A 35 5.79 17.27 -0.61
N ARG A 36 6.22 18.51 -0.77
CA ARG A 36 6.65 19.35 0.34
C ARG A 36 5.44 19.53 1.27
N LEU A 37 5.44 18.83 2.38
CA LEU A 37 4.38 18.93 3.36
C LEU A 37 4.41 20.32 3.99
N SER A 38 3.28 21.00 4.00
CA SER A 38 3.14 22.37 4.49
C SER A 38 2.57 22.44 5.90
N HIS A 39 1.84 21.40 6.32
CA HIS A 39 1.08 21.38 7.57
C HIS A 39 1.50 20.27 8.52
N MET A 40 2.33 19.34 8.07
CA MET A 40 2.87 18.26 8.91
C MET A 40 4.35 17.98 8.62
N ASP A 41 5.06 17.47 9.64
CA ASP A 41 6.45 17.03 9.56
C ASP A 41 6.56 15.62 8.97
N GLY A 42 5.61 14.75 9.33
CA GLY A 42 5.59 13.39 8.84
C GLY A 42 4.49 12.54 9.46
N ALA A 43 4.37 11.34 8.91
CA ALA A 43 3.49 10.30 9.41
C ALA A 43 4.17 8.93 9.35
N SER A 44 3.70 7.99 10.17
CA SER A 44 4.11 6.59 10.16
C SER A 44 2.87 5.71 10.21
N PHE A 45 2.88 4.61 9.47
CA PHE A 45 1.77 3.68 9.38
C PHE A 45 2.21 2.28 9.78
N ALA A 46 1.30 1.51 10.36
CA ALA A 46 1.51 0.13 10.74
C ALA A 46 0.25 -0.69 10.46
N PHE A 47 0.42 -1.87 9.90
CA PHE A 47 -0.64 -2.84 9.69
C PHE A 47 -0.14 -4.25 9.98
N THR A 48 -0.85 -4.98 10.82
CA THR A 48 -0.62 -6.41 11.07
C THR A 48 -1.94 -7.14 11.11
N ALA A 49 -1.97 -8.34 10.53
CA ALA A 49 -3.13 -9.21 10.52
C ALA A 49 -2.82 -10.48 11.33
N ASP A 50 -3.72 -10.84 12.25
CA ASP A 50 -3.64 -12.06 13.06
C ASP A 50 -5.02 -12.58 13.44
N SER A 51 -5.09 -13.60 14.34
CA SER A 51 -6.33 -14.22 14.78
C SER A 51 -7.27 -13.28 15.55
N SER A 52 -6.78 -12.15 16.05
CA SER A 52 -7.59 -11.15 16.75
C SER A 52 -8.14 -10.07 15.81
N GLY A 53 -7.62 -9.98 14.59
CA GLY A 53 -8.06 -9.03 13.55
C GLY A 53 -6.94 -8.33 12.81
N GLY A 54 -7.30 -7.31 12.06
CA GLY A 54 -6.39 -6.38 11.40
C GLY A 54 -6.11 -5.19 12.30
N HIS A 55 -4.90 -5.14 12.86
CA HIS A 55 -4.44 -4.04 13.71
C HIS A 55 -3.94 -2.90 12.85
N ILE A 56 -4.60 -1.78 12.92
CA ILE A 56 -4.31 -0.56 12.16
C ILE A 56 -3.74 0.46 13.12
N GLY A 57 -2.55 0.98 12.80
CA GLY A 57 -1.89 2.04 13.55
C GLY A 57 -1.41 3.15 12.63
N ALA A 58 -1.53 4.41 13.06
CA ALA A 58 -0.91 5.54 12.37
C ALA A 58 -0.54 6.61 13.39
N THR A 59 0.61 7.25 13.19
CA THR A 59 1.03 8.42 13.96
C THR A 59 1.33 9.57 13.01
N TYR A 60 1.16 10.80 13.49
CA TYR A 60 1.49 12.00 12.73
C TYR A 60 1.95 13.13 13.65
N THR A 61 2.68 14.07 13.06
CA THR A 61 3.12 15.30 13.71
C THR A 61 2.78 16.48 12.82
N GLY A 62 1.91 17.37 13.30
CA GLY A 62 1.55 18.60 12.60
C GLY A 62 2.51 19.76 12.91
N TYR A 63 2.56 20.76 12.05
CA TYR A 63 3.27 22.02 12.32
C TYR A 63 2.36 22.97 13.14
N SER A 64 2.80 23.39 14.33
CA SER A 64 2.02 24.22 15.23
C SER A 64 1.55 25.55 14.61
N ALA A 65 2.30 26.08 13.66
CA ALA A 65 1.96 27.32 13.00
C ALA A 65 0.78 27.20 12.02
N SER A 66 0.61 26.06 11.37
CA SER A 66 -0.32 25.86 10.25
C SER A 66 -1.37 24.78 10.45
N PHE A 67 -1.16 23.81 11.34
CA PHE A 67 -2.06 22.67 11.54
C PHE A 67 -3.46 23.06 12.05
N VAL A 68 -4.49 22.40 11.55
CA VAL A 68 -5.89 22.47 12.01
C VAL A 68 -6.41 21.10 12.42
N SER A 69 -6.33 20.11 11.51
CA SER A 69 -6.87 18.77 11.76
C SER A 69 -6.19 17.73 10.89
N ALA A 70 -6.22 16.50 11.35
CA ALA A 70 -5.81 15.33 10.60
C ALA A 70 -6.97 14.34 10.47
N LYS A 71 -7.20 13.81 9.27
CA LYS A 71 -8.18 12.78 8.96
C LYS A 71 -7.49 11.58 8.37
N LEU A 72 -7.60 10.45 9.02
CA LEU A 72 -7.10 9.18 8.52
C LEU A 72 -8.26 8.36 7.93
N THR A 73 -8.07 7.87 6.71
CA THR A 73 -8.93 6.86 6.10
C THR A 73 -8.09 5.63 5.79
N VAL A 74 -8.53 4.46 6.20
CA VAL A 74 -7.86 3.19 5.95
C VAL A 74 -8.84 2.22 5.29
N LYS A 75 -8.49 1.75 4.10
CA LYS A 75 -9.21 0.70 3.39
C LYS A 75 -8.43 -0.59 3.53
N VAL A 76 -9.09 -1.65 4.04
CA VAL A 76 -8.51 -2.99 4.15
C VAL A 76 -9.12 -3.90 3.11
N GLU A 77 -8.29 -4.64 2.39
CA GLU A 77 -8.67 -5.57 1.34
C GLU A 77 -7.99 -6.91 1.57
N LYS A 78 -8.67 -8.00 1.20
CA LYS A 78 -8.14 -9.37 1.22
C LYS A 78 -7.80 -9.80 -0.20
N ASN A 79 -6.64 -10.42 -0.37
CA ASN A 79 -6.25 -11.04 -1.64
C ASN A 79 -7.14 -12.22 -1.95
N PHE A 80 -7.66 -12.25 -3.19
CA PHE A 80 -8.43 -13.35 -3.72
C PHE A 80 -7.85 -13.76 -5.08
N LEU A 81 -7.49 -15.04 -5.23
CA LEU A 81 -6.96 -15.61 -6.47
C LEU A 81 -5.77 -14.85 -7.07
N TRP A 82 -4.82 -14.38 -6.24
CA TRP A 82 -3.52 -13.79 -6.61
C TRP A 82 -3.60 -12.40 -7.26
N PHE A 83 -4.70 -12.05 -7.94
CA PHE A 83 -4.82 -10.80 -8.69
C PHE A 83 -5.92 -9.89 -8.18
N PHE A 84 -6.91 -10.43 -7.47
CA PHE A 84 -8.08 -9.67 -7.07
C PHE A 84 -8.00 -9.34 -5.59
N TRP A 85 -8.39 -8.11 -5.27
CA TRP A 85 -8.48 -7.63 -3.90
C TRP A 85 -9.94 -7.32 -3.61
N ASN A 86 -10.50 -7.99 -2.62
CA ASN A 86 -11.85 -7.76 -2.13
C ASN A 86 -11.79 -6.86 -0.91
N GLU A 87 -12.58 -5.81 -0.91
CA GLU A 87 -12.70 -4.92 0.25
C GLU A 87 -13.28 -5.69 1.43
N VAL A 88 -12.58 -5.63 2.57
CA VAL A 88 -13.03 -6.13 3.87
C VAL A 88 -13.77 -5.04 4.61
N GLY A 89 -13.27 -3.80 4.53
CA GLY A 89 -13.89 -2.65 5.13
C GLY A 89 -13.05 -1.39 5.00
N THR A 90 -13.69 -0.28 5.34
CA THR A 90 -13.05 1.04 5.40
C THR A 90 -13.33 1.67 6.75
N TRP A 91 -12.28 2.22 7.37
CA TRP A 91 -12.36 2.95 8.63
C TRP A 91 -11.83 4.36 8.46
N THR A 92 -12.49 5.33 9.11
CA THR A 92 -12.10 6.74 9.07
C THR A 92 -12.12 7.33 10.49
N SER A 93 -11.12 8.14 10.80
CA SER A 93 -11.03 8.87 12.07
C SER A 93 -10.45 10.26 11.85
N THR A 94 -10.80 11.20 12.72
CA THR A 94 -10.35 12.60 12.65
C THR A 94 -9.83 13.05 14.00
N SER A 95 -8.75 13.84 14.00
CA SER A 95 -8.15 14.42 15.20
C SER A 95 -7.79 15.89 14.97
N THR A 96 -7.98 16.71 15.99
CA THR A 96 -7.53 18.11 16.01
C THR A 96 -6.28 18.32 16.87
N LYS A 97 -5.69 17.23 17.37
CA LYS A 97 -4.46 17.28 18.14
C LYS A 97 -3.27 17.50 17.21
N LEU A 98 -2.32 18.33 17.60
CA LEU A 98 -1.10 18.60 16.84
C LEU A 98 -0.24 17.35 16.67
N TYR A 99 -0.20 16.49 17.67
CA TYR A 99 0.42 15.17 17.67
C TYR A 99 -0.69 14.15 17.89
N GLY A 100 -0.75 13.14 17.06
CA GLY A 100 -1.81 12.16 17.18
C GLY A 100 -1.36 10.77 16.83
N ASP A 101 -2.06 9.85 17.45
CA ASP A 101 -2.06 8.43 17.13
C ASP A 101 -3.49 8.01 16.80
N PHE A 102 -3.60 7.17 15.79
CA PHE A 102 -4.83 6.48 15.42
C PHE A 102 -4.59 4.99 15.65
N TYR A 103 -5.55 4.33 16.27
CA TYR A 103 -5.54 2.90 16.45
C TYR A 103 -6.92 2.32 16.24
N HIS A 104 -6.99 1.21 15.50
CA HIS A 104 -8.23 0.49 15.26
C HIS A 104 -7.96 -0.99 15.02
N ILE A 105 -8.89 -1.84 15.47
CA ILE A 105 -8.89 -3.27 15.14
C ILE A 105 -10.09 -3.55 14.25
N MET A 106 -9.82 -4.05 13.04
CA MET A 106 -10.85 -4.43 12.09
C MET A 106 -11.02 -5.94 12.09
N THR A 107 -12.26 -6.42 12.11
CA THR A 107 -12.54 -7.86 11.97
C THR A 107 -12.12 -8.33 10.58
N LEU A 108 -11.34 -9.41 10.54
CA LEU A 108 -10.89 -10.03 9.30
C LEU A 108 -11.69 -11.31 9.02
N ASP A 109 -11.84 -11.63 7.73
CA ASP A 109 -12.53 -12.83 7.27
C ASP A 109 -11.52 -13.96 7.01
N GLY A 110 -11.16 -14.67 8.09
CA GLY A 110 -10.24 -15.81 8.08
C GLY A 110 -8.81 -15.50 7.65
N SER A 111 -8.00 -16.54 7.47
CA SER A 111 -6.61 -16.43 7.07
C SER A 111 -6.45 -15.98 5.60
N GLY A 112 -5.30 -15.42 5.29
CA GLY A 112 -4.93 -14.97 3.93
C GLY A 112 -3.99 -13.77 3.93
N THR A 113 -3.74 -13.21 2.74
CA THR A 113 -2.98 -11.97 2.57
C THR A 113 -3.93 -10.79 2.58
N TYR A 114 -3.66 -9.83 3.42
CA TYR A 114 -4.41 -8.59 3.55
C TYR A 114 -3.52 -7.41 3.21
N ARG A 115 -4.11 -6.35 2.67
CA ARG A 115 -3.44 -5.05 2.53
C ARG A 115 -4.30 -3.95 3.13
N ALA A 116 -3.64 -2.98 3.75
CA ALA A 116 -4.24 -1.76 4.24
C ALA A 116 -3.70 -0.57 3.47
N THR A 117 -4.58 0.17 2.82
CA THR A 117 -4.24 1.44 2.15
C THR A 117 -4.63 2.58 3.07
N PHE A 118 -3.63 3.34 3.51
CA PHE A 118 -3.75 4.49 4.37
C PHE A 118 -3.82 5.76 3.53
N THR A 119 -4.73 6.65 3.86
CA THR A 119 -4.77 8.02 3.34
C THR A 119 -4.91 8.98 4.52
N LEU A 120 -3.85 9.72 4.78
CA LEU A 120 -3.84 10.77 5.82
C LEU A 120 -3.94 12.13 5.15
N GLU A 121 -4.99 12.86 5.49
CA GLU A 121 -5.28 14.22 5.04
C GLU A 121 -5.04 15.18 6.21
N VAL A 122 -4.11 16.11 6.08
CA VAL A 122 -3.85 17.15 7.10
C VAL A 122 -4.23 18.50 6.56
N THR A 123 -5.22 19.12 7.21
CA THR A 123 -5.75 20.42 6.82
C THR A 123 -5.01 21.54 7.54
N GLY A 124 -4.61 22.54 6.78
CA GLY A 124 -3.98 23.76 7.26
C GLY A 124 -4.95 24.90 7.53
N LYS A 125 -4.47 25.92 8.26
CA LYS A 125 -5.24 27.16 8.56
C LYS A 125 -5.59 27.98 7.30
N ASP A 126 -4.86 27.80 6.24
CA ASP A 126 -5.09 28.41 4.93
C ASP A 126 -6.13 27.63 4.09
N GLY A 127 -6.64 26.51 4.62
CA GLY A 127 -7.60 25.64 3.96
C GLY A 127 -6.97 24.66 2.96
N THR A 128 -5.65 24.67 2.76
CA THR A 128 -4.96 23.66 1.94
C THR A 128 -4.79 22.36 2.71
N VAL A 129 -4.60 21.25 1.98
CA VAL A 129 -4.54 19.90 2.55
C VAL A 129 -3.28 19.21 2.05
N ASP A 130 -2.46 18.72 2.99
CA ASP A 130 -1.41 17.76 2.71
C ASP A 130 -1.99 16.35 2.72
N ILE A 131 -1.61 15.51 1.75
CA ILE A 131 -2.08 14.13 1.65
C ILE A 131 -0.88 13.19 1.59
N ILE A 132 -0.86 12.21 2.49
CA ILE A 132 0.08 11.07 2.43
C ILE A 132 -0.73 9.80 2.24
N THR A 133 -0.31 8.98 1.28
CA THR A 133 -0.89 7.64 1.04
C THR A 133 0.22 6.60 1.14
N ASP A 134 -0.08 5.50 1.82
CA ASP A 134 0.81 4.34 1.93
C ASP A 134 -0.01 3.06 1.91
N THR A 135 0.63 1.95 1.50
CA THR A 135 -0.02 0.64 1.43
C THR A 135 0.87 -0.41 2.06
N LEU A 136 0.36 -1.09 3.08
CA LEU A 136 1.06 -2.14 3.82
C LEU A 136 0.33 -3.47 3.65
N GLU A 137 1.10 -4.56 3.55
CA GLU A 137 0.57 -5.92 3.44
C GLU A 137 0.94 -6.73 4.68
N SER A 138 0.06 -7.65 5.07
CA SER A 138 0.26 -8.60 6.17
C SER A 138 -0.40 -9.92 5.85
N ASN A 139 0.24 -11.01 6.25
CA ASN A 139 -0.29 -12.37 6.11
C ASN A 139 -0.81 -12.86 7.46
N TYR A 140 -1.96 -13.54 7.42
CA TYR A 140 -2.57 -14.17 8.58
C TYR A 140 -3.06 -15.59 8.24
#